data_9f5254d927898b365a727fc8222f6073
#
_entry.id   9f5254d927898b365a727fc8222f6073
#
_cell.length_a   1.000
_cell.length_b   1.000
_cell.length_c   1.000
_cell.angle_alpha   90.00
_cell.angle_beta   90.00
_cell.angle_gamma   90.00
#
_symmetry.space_group_name_H-M   'P 1'
#
loop_
_entity.id
_entity.type
_entity.pdbx_description
1 polymer ?
#
loop_
_entity_poly.entity_id
_entity_poly.type
_entity_poly.pdbx_seq_one_letter_code
_entity_poly.pdbx_strand_id
1 'polypeptide(L)'
;MSDFYDPRERDPSVSRRSQNRQSDEWVRELLLRGTIARVATLWQGEDGAAFPFITPLAYAYRPEQGDLVYHTNVVGRLRANAGQGHPATLEVSEIGQFLPSNSPLELSVQYRSVMVFGTARVLAGEDARRALTTLSERVFPGLKVGETTRPISEDDLKRTSVYSLKIVRWSGKENWAEQAIQEEGWPALGPEWLG
;
A
#
# COMPACT_ATOMS: atom_id res chain seq x y z
N MET A 1 -5.67 -7.19 34.51
CA MET A 1 -4.41 -6.64 33.95
C MET A 1 -4.76 -6.01 32.62
N SER A 2 -4.55 -4.71 32.47
CA SER A 2 -4.74 -4.08 31.14
C SER A 2 -3.74 -4.72 30.19
N ASP A 3 -4.22 -5.22 29.07
CA ASP A 3 -3.39 -5.76 27.98
C ASP A 3 -2.62 -4.59 27.36
N PHE A 4 -1.51 -4.20 28.01
CA PHE A 4 -0.72 -3.05 27.60
C PHE A 4 -0.11 -3.35 26.23
N TYR A 5 -0.46 -2.54 25.24
CA TYR A 5 0.08 -2.63 23.91
C TYR A 5 1.53 -2.12 23.89
N ASP A 6 2.52 -3.02 23.80
CA ASP A 6 3.91 -2.65 23.53
C ASP A 6 4.18 -2.79 22.02
N PRO A 7 4.37 -1.68 21.30
CA PRO A 7 4.62 -1.70 19.87
C PRO A 7 5.97 -2.34 19.49
N ARG A 8 6.91 -2.49 20.43
CA ARG A 8 8.22 -3.12 20.19
C ARG A 8 8.13 -4.65 20.16
N GLU A 9 7.17 -5.21 20.87
CA GLU A 9 6.98 -6.66 21.01
C GLU A 9 5.87 -7.18 20.10
N ARG A 10 4.95 -6.32 19.69
CA ARG A 10 3.82 -6.70 18.84
C ARG A 10 4.22 -6.80 17.37
N ASP A 11 3.68 -7.81 16.71
CA ASP A 11 3.78 -7.94 15.27
C ASP A 11 3.27 -6.67 14.56
N PRO A 12 4.01 -6.11 13.58
CA PRO A 12 3.63 -4.86 12.92
C PRO A 12 2.30 -4.92 12.16
N SER A 13 1.81 -6.13 11.83
CA SER A 13 0.49 -6.31 11.22
C SER A 13 -0.66 -6.19 12.22
N VAL A 14 -0.39 -6.18 13.53
CA VAL A 14 -1.42 -6.08 14.57
C VAL A 14 -1.64 -4.64 14.99
N SER A 15 -2.68 -4.00 14.47
CA SER A 15 -3.06 -2.62 14.84
C SER A 15 -3.46 -2.49 16.31
N ARG A 16 -3.07 -1.40 16.97
CA ARG A 16 -3.47 -1.06 18.34
C ARG A 16 -4.99 -0.89 18.48
N ARG A 17 -5.62 -0.17 17.55
CA ARG A 17 -7.07 0.09 17.56
C ARG A 17 -7.79 -1.12 16.97
N SER A 18 -8.26 -2.02 17.84
CA SER A 18 -8.95 -3.25 17.42
C SER A 18 -10.25 -2.98 16.67
N GLN A 19 -10.98 -1.93 17.06
CA GLN A 19 -12.23 -1.52 16.44
C GLN A 19 -12.11 -1.11 14.96
N ASN A 20 -10.91 -0.73 14.54
CA ASN A 20 -10.65 -0.32 13.15
C ASN A 20 -10.10 -1.45 12.29
N ARG A 21 -9.81 -2.62 12.88
CA ARG A 21 -9.22 -3.75 12.15
C ARG A 21 -10.23 -4.35 11.19
N GLN A 22 -9.75 -4.73 10.04
CA GLN A 22 -10.56 -5.34 8.98
C GLN A 22 -10.15 -6.79 8.74
N SER A 23 -11.06 -7.58 8.15
CA SER A 23 -10.84 -8.98 7.81
C SER A 23 -9.88 -9.14 6.63
N ASP A 24 -9.34 -10.34 6.46
CA ASP A 24 -8.51 -10.70 5.30
C ASP A 24 -9.27 -10.56 3.97
N GLU A 25 -10.57 -10.80 3.96
CA GLU A 25 -11.41 -10.62 2.78
C GLU A 25 -11.48 -9.15 2.37
N TRP A 26 -11.77 -8.27 3.34
CA TRP A 26 -11.77 -6.83 3.12
C TRP A 26 -10.41 -6.31 2.64
N VAL A 27 -9.30 -6.85 3.19
CA VAL A 27 -7.94 -6.51 2.73
C VAL A 27 -7.75 -6.88 1.26
N ARG A 28 -8.17 -8.08 0.85
CA ARG A 28 -8.08 -8.52 -0.56
C ARG A 28 -8.91 -7.62 -1.47
N GLU A 29 -10.11 -7.24 -1.06
CA GLU A 29 -10.97 -6.34 -1.83
C GLU A 29 -10.32 -4.97 -2.05
N LEU A 30 -9.75 -4.37 -1.00
CA LEU A 30 -9.05 -3.09 -1.13
C LEU A 30 -7.82 -3.21 -2.04
N LEU A 31 -7.05 -4.28 -1.93
CA LEU A 31 -5.91 -4.54 -2.81
C LEU A 31 -6.34 -4.77 -4.27
N LEU A 32 -7.50 -5.40 -4.50
CA LEU A 32 -8.03 -5.61 -5.84
C LEU A 32 -8.58 -4.34 -6.48
N ARG A 33 -9.19 -3.42 -5.73
CA ARG A 33 -9.75 -2.19 -6.31
C ARG A 33 -8.75 -1.04 -6.39
N GLY A 34 -7.75 -1.01 -5.50
CA GLY A 34 -6.69 -0.01 -5.53
C GLY A 34 -5.78 -0.14 -6.75
N THR A 35 -5.21 0.95 -7.21
CA THR A 35 -4.31 0.99 -8.37
C THR A 35 -2.96 1.62 -8.06
N ILE A 36 -2.90 2.45 -7.01
CA ILE A 36 -1.68 3.13 -6.56
C ILE A 36 -1.30 2.63 -5.18
N ALA A 37 -0.04 2.31 -5.01
CA ALA A 37 0.56 1.95 -3.75
C ALA A 37 1.77 2.82 -3.42
N ARG A 38 2.16 2.84 -2.16
CA ARG A 38 3.40 3.41 -1.67
C ARG A 38 4.29 2.28 -1.17
N VAL A 39 5.39 2.04 -1.87
CA VAL A 39 6.36 0.99 -1.48
C VAL A 39 7.47 1.63 -0.67
N ALA A 40 7.61 1.17 0.57
CA ALA A 40 8.68 1.55 1.46
C ALA A 40 9.81 0.52 1.41
N THR A 41 11.03 1.01 1.20
CA THR A 41 12.29 0.25 1.23
C THR A 41 13.28 0.96 2.14
N LEU A 42 14.30 0.26 2.62
CA LEU A 42 15.33 0.86 3.44
C LEU A 42 16.53 1.22 2.57
N TRP A 43 16.90 2.50 2.58
CA TRP A 43 18.18 2.96 2.07
C TRP A 43 19.21 2.95 3.21
N GLN A 44 20.42 2.48 2.90
CA GLN A 44 21.55 2.49 3.83
C GLN A 44 22.75 3.17 3.17
N GLY A 45 23.32 4.13 3.88
CA GLY A 45 24.54 4.82 3.48
C GLY A 45 25.80 4.12 3.99
N GLU A 46 26.93 4.40 3.36
CA GLU A 46 28.26 3.89 3.78
C GLU A 46 28.68 4.42 5.17
N ASP A 47 28.15 5.56 5.57
CA ASP A 47 28.33 6.18 6.90
C ASP A 47 27.47 5.55 8.00
N GLY A 48 26.69 4.51 7.67
CA GLY A 48 25.76 3.85 8.58
C GLY A 48 24.41 4.54 8.71
N ALA A 49 24.17 5.67 8.04
CA ALA A 49 22.85 6.29 7.99
C ALA A 49 21.83 5.36 7.31
N ALA A 50 20.61 5.31 7.84
CA ALA A 50 19.54 4.49 7.26
C ALA A 50 18.27 5.29 7.22
N PHE A 51 17.63 5.35 6.05
CA PHE A 51 16.37 6.06 5.86
C PHE A 51 15.33 5.16 5.15
N PRO A 52 14.08 5.13 5.62
CA PRO A 52 12.98 4.57 4.84
C PRO A 52 12.77 5.45 3.60
N PHE A 53 12.74 4.82 2.44
CA PHE A 53 12.51 5.47 1.16
C PHE A 53 11.17 5.01 0.59
N ILE A 54 10.26 5.95 0.31
CA ILE A 54 8.91 5.66 -0.14
C ILE A 54 8.78 6.04 -1.61
N THR A 55 8.29 5.10 -2.42
CA THR A 55 8.02 5.28 -3.85
C THR A 55 6.54 5.05 -4.13
N PRO A 56 5.78 6.08 -4.56
CA PRO A 56 4.44 5.87 -5.08
C PRO A 56 4.51 5.26 -6.49
N LEU A 57 3.67 4.26 -6.76
CA LEU A 57 3.66 3.55 -8.04
C LEU A 57 2.34 2.79 -8.26
N ALA A 58 2.09 2.44 -9.51
CA ALA A 58 0.99 1.55 -9.87
C ALA A 58 1.35 0.09 -9.53
N TYR A 59 0.37 -0.67 -9.10
CA TYR A 59 0.55 -2.08 -8.75
C TYR A 59 -0.61 -2.95 -9.24
N ALA A 60 -0.39 -4.26 -9.25
CA ALA A 60 -1.44 -5.24 -9.38
C ALA A 60 -1.30 -6.32 -8.29
N TYR A 61 -2.39 -6.62 -7.59
CA TYR A 61 -2.47 -7.74 -6.66
C TYR A 61 -2.82 -9.01 -7.43
N ARG A 62 -2.07 -10.09 -7.20
CA ARG A 62 -2.28 -11.42 -7.79
C ARG A 62 -2.62 -12.43 -6.69
N PRO A 63 -3.93 -12.63 -6.38
CA PRO A 63 -4.35 -13.48 -5.27
C PRO A 63 -3.81 -14.91 -5.33
N GLU A 64 -3.86 -15.52 -6.52
CA GLU A 64 -3.43 -16.91 -6.73
C GLU A 64 -1.92 -17.11 -6.50
N GLN A 65 -1.12 -16.10 -6.85
CA GLN A 65 0.32 -16.10 -6.63
C GLN A 65 0.69 -15.65 -5.20
N GLY A 66 -0.25 -14.99 -4.50
CA GLY A 66 -0.05 -14.42 -3.16
C GLY A 66 1.02 -13.34 -3.16
N ASP A 67 1.00 -12.46 -4.17
CA ASP A 67 1.97 -11.37 -4.31
C ASP A 67 1.34 -10.11 -4.93
N LEU A 68 2.12 -9.02 -4.87
CA LEU A 68 1.84 -7.79 -5.59
C LEU A 68 2.97 -7.52 -6.58
N VAL A 69 2.60 -7.12 -7.81
CA VAL A 69 3.57 -6.77 -8.84
C VAL A 69 3.53 -5.29 -9.14
N TYR A 70 4.71 -4.73 -9.37
CA TYR A 70 4.91 -3.34 -9.75
C TYR A 70 6.20 -3.21 -10.55
N HIS A 71 6.44 -2.05 -11.15
CA HIS A 71 7.65 -1.84 -11.91
C HIS A 71 8.24 -0.44 -11.70
N THR A 72 9.54 -0.32 -11.99
CA THR A 72 10.28 0.94 -12.04
C THR A 72 11.30 0.90 -13.15
N ASN A 73 11.98 2.01 -13.40
CA ASN A 73 13.16 2.00 -14.25
C ASN A 73 14.28 1.16 -13.62
N VAL A 74 15.15 0.56 -14.45
CA VAL A 74 16.35 -0.20 -13.98
C VAL A 74 17.34 0.68 -13.23
N VAL A 75 17.34 1.99 -13.48
CA VAL A 75 18.17 2.97 -12.78
C VAL A 75 17.27 3.76 -11.84
N GLY A 76 17.42 3.53 -10.54
CA GLY A 76 16.62 4.26 -9.55
C GLY A 76 16.81 3.74 -8.13
N ARG A 77 16.40 4.56 -7.17
CA ARG A 77 16.57 4.28 -5.74
C ARG A 77 15.88 2.97 -5.33
N LEU A 78 14.67 2.72 -5.77
CA LEU A 78 13.97 1.49 -5.43
C LEU A 78 14.72 0.26 -5.93
N ARG A 79 15.33 0.33 -7.12
CA ARG A 79 16.17 -0.75 -7.65
C ARG A 79 17.41 -0.99 -6.78
N ALA A 80 18.03 0.06 -6.31
CA ALA A 80 19.20 -0.03 -5.43
C ALA A 80 18.83 -0.60 -4.05
N ASN A 81 17.70 -0.17 -3.50
CA ASN A 81 17.26 -0.59 -2.17
C ASN A 81 16.60 -1.98 -2.15
N ALA A 82 15.86 -2.33 -3.21
CA ALA A 82 15.07 -3.55 -3.31
C ALA A 82 15.78 -4.63 -4.14
N GLY A 83 17.06 -4.82 -3.93
CA GLY A 83 17.83 -5.91 -4.52
C GLY A 83 17.16 -7.27 -4.31
N GLN A 84 17.85 -8.36 -4.44
CA GLN A 84 17.27 -9.70 -4.35
C GLN A 84 16.84 -10.04 -2.90
N GLY A 85 15.53 -10.20 -2.65
CA GLY A 85 15.02 -10.72 -1.39
C GLY A 85 15.03 -9.73 -0.20
N HIS A 86 14.93 -8.43 -0.44
CA HIS A 86 14.90 -7.44 0.64
C HIS A 86 13.48 -7.27 1.19
N PRO A 87 13.33 -7.08 2.53
CA PRO A 87 12.06 -6.72 3.13
C PRO A 87 11.55 -5.41 2.54
N ALA A 88 10.25 -5.37 2.26
CA ALA A 88 9.56 -4.16 1.83
C ALA A 88 8.16 -4.12 2.42
N THR A 89 7.65 -2.91 2.61
CA THR A 89 6.26 -2.68 2.99
C THR A 89 5.57 -1.94 1.86
N LEU A 90 4.37 -2.39 1.51
CA LEU A 90 3.52 -1.72 0.52
C LEU A 90 2.25 -1.26 1.22
N GLU A 91 1.90 0.00 1.03
CA GLU A 91 0.69 0.61 1.57
C GLU A 91 -0.25 1.02 0.45
N VAL A 92 -1.55 0.73 0.64
CA VAL A 92 -2.65 1.20 -0.21
C VAL A 92 -3.67 1.88 0.67
N SER A 93 -4.09 3.09 0.31
CA SER A 93 -5.12 3.81 1.07
C SER A 93 -6.13 4.52 0.18
N GLU A 94 -7.31 4.67 0.75
CA GLU A 94 -8.36 5.56 0.30
C GLU A 94 -8.60 6.59 1.40
N ILE A 95 -8.71 7.85 1.03
CA ILE A 95 -9.00 8.96 1.93
C ILE A 95 -10.34 9.56 1.51
N GLY A 96 -11.24 9.68 2.47
CA GLY A 96 -12.53 10.34 2.29
C GLY A 96 -12.53 11.75 2.87
N GLN A 97 -13.60 12.10 3.56
CA GLN A 97 -13.81 13.42 4.13
C GLN A 97 -13.05 13.63 5.45
N PHE A 98 -12.66 14.87 5.73
CA PHE A 98 -12.28 15.29 7.07
C PHE A 98 -13.53 15.42 7.91
N LEU A 99 -13.47 14.91 9.14
CA LEU A 99 -14.60 14.84 10.07
C LEU A 99 -14.35 15.88 11.20
N PRO A 100 -15.04 17.01 11.16
CA PRO A 100 -14.89 18.03 12.17
C PRO A 100 -15.48 17.60 13.52
N SER A 101 -14.86 18.07 14.61
CA SER A 101 -15.31 17.84 15.97
C SER A 101 -15.11 19.10 16.80
N ASN A 102 -15.99 19.32 17.78
CA ASN A 102 -15.82 20.32 18.79
C ASN A 102 -14.80 19.94 19.89
N SER A 103 -14.28 18.69 19.82
CA SER A 103 -13.18 18.20 20.64
C SER A 103 -11.91 18.04 19.77
N PRO A 104 -10.80 18.72 20.09
CA PRO A 104 -9.58 18.66 19.25
C PRO A 104 -9.00 17.27 19.05
N LEU A 105 -9.18 16.36 20.01
CA LEU A 105 -8.66 15.00 19.93
C LEU A 105 -9.57 14.06 19.10
N GLU A 106 -10.79 14.48 18.81
CA GLU A 106 -11.77 13.75 18.03
C GLU A 106 -11.86 14.24 16.56
N LEU A 107 -11.13 15.32 16.21
CA LEU A 107 -10.93 15.68 14.80
C LEU A 107 -10.38 14.49 14.05
N SER A 108 -11.03 14.09 12.95
CA SER A 108 -10.75 12.83 12.30
C SER A 108 -10.79 12.93 10.77
N VAL A 109 -10.54 11.83 10.12
CA VAL A 109 -10.62 11.67 8.66
C VAL A 109 -11.16 10.29 8.34
N GLN A 110 -11.99 10.20 7.31
CA GLN A 110 -12.35 8.92 6.73
C GLN A 110 -11.15 8.33 6.02
N TYR A 111 -10.77 7.12 6.38
CA TYR A 111 -9.71 6.39 5.69
C TYR A 111 -9.99 4.89 5.63
N ARG A 112 -9.46 4.28 4.59
CA ARG A 112 -9.24 2.85 4.44
C ARG A 112 -7.78 2.64 4.13
N SER A 113 -7.13 1.69 4.78
CA SER A 113 -5.72 1.42 4.52
C SER A 113 -5.39 -0.06 4.68
N VAL A 114 -4.55 -0.54 3.80
CA VAL A 114 -3.91 -1.85 3.89
C VAL A 114 -2.40 -1.66 3.91
N MET A 115 -1.74 -2.30 4.86
CA MET A 115 -0.30 -2.45 4.88
C MET A 115 0.06 -3.90 4.60
N VAL A 116 0.87 -4.13 3.59
CA VAL A 116 1.41 -5.44 3.23
C VAL A 116 2.89 -5.49 3.56
N PHE A 117 3.29 -6.47 4.37
CA PHE A 117 4.68 -6.74 4.70
C PHE A 117 5.14 -7.95 3.93
N GLY A 118 6.28 -7.86 3.28
CA GLY A 118 6.75 -8.94 2.44
C GLY A 118 8.20 -8.81 2.01
N THR A 119 8.56 -9.69 1.08
CA THR A 119 9.90 -9.73 0.50
C THR A 119 9.82 -9.43 -0.99
N ALA A 120 10.49 -8.37 -1.41
CA ALA A 120 10.55 -7.95 -2.81
C ALA A 120 11.66 -8.71 -3.55
N ARG A 121 11.34 -9.20 -4.75
CA ARG A 121 12.32 -9.76 -5.68
C ARG A 121 12.13 -9.20 -7.07
N VAL A 122 13.20 -9.10 -7.82
CA VAL A 122 13.15 -8.72 -9.24
C VAL A 122 12.80 -9.94 -10.06
N LEU A 123 11.82 -9.79 -10.95
CA LEU A 123 11.44 -10.78 -11.94
C LEU A 123 12.26 -10.59 -13.23
N ALA A 124 12.44 -11.67 -13.99
CA ALA A 124 13.16 -11.66 -15.26
C ALA A 124 12.43 -12.49 -16.32
N GLY A 125 12.78 -12.27 -17.58
CA GLY A 125 12.28 -13.05 -18.71
C GLY A 125 10.75 -13.09 -18.78
N GLU A 126 10.19 -14.27 -18.98
CA GLU A 126 8.76 -14.46 -19.16
C GLU A 126 7.93 -14.14 -17.91
N ASP A 127 8.51 -14.33 -16.70
CA ASP A 127 7.83 -13.94 -15.46
C ASP A 127 7.65 -12.42 -15.36
N ALA A 128 8.67 -11.65 -15.75
CA ALA A 128 8.59 -10.20 -15.81
C ALA A 128 7.57 -9.74 -16.87
N ARG A 129 7.57 -10.40 -18.04
CA ARG A 129 6.62 -10.10 -19.13
C ARG A 129 5.18 -10.30 -18.67
N ARG A 130 4.86 -11.46 -18.08
CA ARG A 130 3.53 -11.75 -17.53
C ARG A 130 3.11 -10.77 -16.46
N ALA A 131 4.01 -10.41 -15.55
CA ALA A 131 3.72 -9.47 -14.48
C ALA A 131 3.43 -8.05 -15.02
N LEU A 132 4.20 -7.58 -16.01
CA LEU A 132 3.94 -6.30 -16.68
C LEU A 132 2.62 -6.30 -17.45
N THR A 133 2.29 -7.40 -18.14
CA THR A 133 1.00 -7.55 -18.82
C THR A 133 -0.14 -7.43 -17.82
N THR A 134 -0.10 -8.21 -16.73
CA THR A 134 -1.09 -8.15 -15.66
C THR A 134 -1.23 -6.74 -15.08
N LEU A 135 -0.11 -6.08 -14.81
CA LEU A 135 -0.10 -4.71 -14.29
C LEU A 135 -0.75 -3.72 -15.25
N SER A 136 -0.37 -3.77 -16.53
CA SER A 136 -0.89 -2.87 -17.56
C SER A 136 -2.40 -3.02 -17.74
N GLU A 137 -2.87 -4.24 -17.90
CA GLU A 137 -4.29 -4.54 -18.09
C GLU A 137 -5.13 -4.25 -16.83
N ARG A 138 -4.52 -4.35 -15.65
CA ARG A 138 -5.17 -4.01 -14.38
C ARG A 138 -5.34 -2.50 -14.20
N VAL A 139 -4.31 -1.73 -14.52
CA VAL A 139 -4.30 -0.26 -14.36
C VAL A 139 -5.13 0.43 -15.44
N PHE A 140 -5.22 -0.16 -16.62
CA PHE A 140 -5.98 0.34 -17.76
C PHE A 140 -7.06 -0.67 -18.19
N PRO A 141 -8.22 -0.68 -17.51
CA PRO A 141 -9.30 -1.61 -17.85
C PRO A 141 -9.71 -1.52 -19.32
N GLY A 142 -9.77 -2.68 -19.98
CA GLY A 142 -10.08 -2.78 -21.41
C GLY A 142 -8.85 -2.75 -22.35
N LEU A 143 -7.68 -2.33 -21.83
CA LEU A 143 -6.44 -2.47 -22.58
C LEU A 143 -6.01 -3.94 -22.64
N LYS A 144 -5.55 -4.38 -23.81
CA LYS A 144 -4.96 -5.70 -24.04
C LYS A 144 -3.56 -5.56 -24.60
N VAL A 145 -2.57 -6.05 -23.86
CA VAL A 145 -1.17 -6.06 -24.30
C VAL A 145 -1.00 -7.08 -25.43
N GLY A 146 -0.46 -6.63 -26.54
CA GLY A 146 -0.33 -7.43 -27.78
C GLY A 146 -1.48 -7.27 -28.77
N GLU A 147 -2.58 -6.60 -28.38
CA GLU A 147 -3.72 -6.30 -29.24
C GLU A 147 -3.95 -4.78 -29.31
N THR A 148 -4.30 -4.15 -28.18
CA THR A 148 -4.48 -2.68 -28.08
C THR A 148 -3.15 -1.96 -28.10
N THR A 149 -2.13 -2.54 -27.49
CA THR A 149 -0.74 -2.07 -27.54
C THR A 149 0.11 -3.12 -28.25
N ARG A 150 1.33 -2.75 -28.67
CA ARG A 150 2.30 -3.74 -29.10
C ARG A 150 2.67 -4.68 -27.93
N PRO A 151 3.16 -5.90 -28.21
CA PRO A 151 3.70 -6.79 -27.19
C PRO A 151 4.90 -6.16 -26.44
N ILE A 152 5.10 -6.58 -25.21
CA ILE A 152 6.29 -6.21 -24.42
C ILE A 152 7.52 -6.86 -25.06
N SER A 153 8.48 -6.04 -25.44
CA SER A 153 9.74 -6.49 -26.09
C SER A 153 10.83 -6.81 -25.07
N GLU A 154 11.88 -7.48 -25.53
CA GLU A 154 13.10 -7.69 -24.71
C GLU A 154 13.78 -6.36 -24.33
N ASP A 155 13.71 -5.37 -25.19
CA ASP A 155 14.28 -4.05 -24.90
C ASP A 155 13.47 -3.28 -23.85
N ASP A 156 12.17 -3.51 -23.74
CA ASP A 156 11.38 -3.00 -22.62
C ASP A 156 11.82 -3.64 -21.29
N LEU A 157 12.04 -4.94 -21.28
CA LEU A 157 12.50 -5.68 -20.10
C LEU A 157 13.92 -5.26 -19.67
N LYS A 158 14.82 -4.92 -20.62
CA LYS A 158 16.16 -4.41 -20.29
C LYS A 158 16.14 -3.05 -19.58
N ARG A 159 15.09 -2.23 -19.79
CA ARG A 159 14.95 -0.89 -19.21
C ARG A 159 14.01 -0.83 -18.00
N THR A 160 13.38 -1.95 -17.65
CA THR A 160 12.34 -2.01 -16.63
C THR A 160 12.69 -3.04 -15.58
N SER A 161 12.74 -2.60 -14.33
CA SER A 161 12.78 -3.51 -13.18
C SER A 161 11.35 -3.87 -12.79
N VAL A 162 11.00 -5.13 -12.92
CA VAL A 162 9.69 -5.67 -12.53
C VAL A 162 9.84 -6.41 -11.22
N TYR A 163 8.98 -6.14 -10.27
CA TYR A 163 9.05 -6.71 -8.93
C TYR A 163 7.84 -7.57 -8.62
N SER A 164 8.08 -8.62 -7.84
CA SER A 164 7.07 -9.35 -7.08
C SER A 164 7.34 -9.14 -5.60
N LEU A 165 6.40 -8.56 -4.87
CA LEU A 165 6.39 -8.51 -3.40
C LEU A 165 5.60 -9.71 -2.89
N LYS A 166 6.31 -10.75 -2.46
CA LYS A 166 5.69 -11.92 -1.84
C LYS A 166 5.12 -11.53 -0.47
N ILE A 167 3.83 -11.73 -0.29
CA ILE A 167 3.12 -11.37 0.93
C ILE A 167 3.50 -12.34 2.05
N VAL A 168 3.98 -11.80 3.18
CA VAL A 168 4.23 -12.54 4.41
C VAL A 168 3.09 -12.32 5.40
N ARG A 169 2.64 -11.08 5.53
CA ARG A 169 1.51 -10.67 6.37
C ARG A 169 0.94 -9.34 5.90
N TRP A 170 -0.24 -9.03 6.37
CA TRP A 170 -0.90 -7.74 6.12
C TRP A 170 -1.73 -7.27 7.30
N SER A 171 -2.17 -6.03 7.24
CA SER A 171 -3.19 -5.49 8.13
C SER A 171 -4.11 -4.56 7.36
N GLY A 172 -5.42 -4.66 7.63
CA GLY A 172 -6.42 -3.72 7.15
C GLY A 172 -6.95 -2.85 8.27
N LYS A 173 -7.21 -1.58 7.96
CA LYS A 173 -7.84 -0.63 8.89
C LYS A 173 -8.83 0.25 8.16
N GLU A 174 -9.94 0.49 8.83
CA GLU A 174 -10.95 1.43 8.35
C GLU A 174 -11.42 2.35 9.47
N ASN A 175 -11.59 3.61 9.14
CA ASN A 175 -12.36 4.59 9.88
C ASN A 175 -13.23 5.34 8.86
N TRP A 176 -14.44 4.86 8.63
CA TRP A 176 -15.34 5.44 7.62
C TRP A 176 -16.66 5.88 8.26
N ALA A 177 -16.55 6.46 9.45
CA ALA A 177 -17.67 7.06 10.15
C ALA A 177 -18.25 8.24 9.36
N GLU A 178 -19.55 8.49 9.46
CA GLU A 178 -20.17 9.64 8.82
C GLU A 178 -19.83 10.95 9.54
N GLN A 179 -19.60 10.88 10.84
CA GLN A 179 -19.30 12.03 11.68
C GLN A 179 -18.24 11.67 12.74
N ALA A 180 -17.48 12.65 13.18
CA ALA A 180 -16.62 12.52 14.34
C ALA A 180 -17.42 12.59 15.65
N ILE A 181 -16.85 12.03 16.72
CA ILE A 181 -17.39 12.13 18.07
C ILE A 181 -17.42 13.60 18.48
N GLN A 182 -18.52 14.03 19.09
CA GLN A 182 -18.68 15.38 19.65
C GLN A 182 -18.64 15.31 21.19
N GLU A 183 -18.08 16.34 21.82
CA GLU A 183 -18.02 16.48 23.27
C GLU A 183 -19.31 17.16 23.79
N GLU A 184 -20.09 16.45 24.62
CA GLU A 184 -21.37 16.95 25.12
C GLU A 184 -21.23 18.21 26.02
N GLY A 185 -20.11 18.34 26.70
CA GLY A 185 -19.84 19.50 27.60
C GLY A 185 -19.36 20.75 26.88
N TRP A 186 -19.27 20.74 25.55
CA TRP A 186 -18.79 21.86 24.74
C TRP A 186 -19.83 22.31 23.70
N PRO A 187 -19.91 23.59 23.33
CA PRO A 187 -20.83 24.03 22.30
C PRO A 187 -20.67 23.29 20.98
N ALA A 188 -21.79 23.01 20.32
CA ALA A 188 -21.78 22.38 18.99
C ALA A 188 -21.06 23.26 17.97
N LEU A 189 -20.47 22.60 16.96
CA LEU A 189 -19.88 23.31 15.84
C LEU A 189 -20.92 24.10 15.04
N GLY A 190 -20.52 25.24 14.52
CA GLY A 190 -21.34 26.00 13.58
C GLY A 190 -21.63 25.26 12.29
N PRO A 191 -22.70 25.61 11.56
CA PRO A 191 -23.12 24.94 10.35
C PRO A 191 -22.06 24.97 9.23
N GLU A 192 -21.15 25.93 9.26
CA GLU A 192 -20.02 26.03 8.30
C GLU A 192 -19.04 24.87 8.37
N TRP A 193 -19.07 24.08 9.45
CA TRP A 193 -18.23 22.90 9.66
C TRP A 193 -18.95 21.57 9.37
N LEU A 194 -20.27 21.59 9.19
CA LEU A 194 -21.11 20.40 9.07
C LEU A 194 -21.64 20.19 7.64
N GLY A 195 -21.11 20.91 6.66
CA GLY A 195 -21.52 20.91 5.26
C GLY A 195 -21.12 19.70 4.43
#